data_bf8801e9e8b2446898b38619a4681d21
#
_entry.id   bf8801e9e8b2446898b38619a4681d21
#
_cell.length_a   1.000
_cell.length_b   1.000
_cell.length_c   1.000
_cell.angle_alpha   90.00
_cell.angle_beta   90.00
_cell.angle_gamma   90.00
#
_symmetry.space_group_name_H-M   'P 1'
#
loop_
_entity.id
_entity.type
_entity.pdbx_description
1 polymer ?
#
loop_
_entity_poly.entity_id
_entity_poly.type
_entity_poly.pdbx_seq_one_letter_code
_entity_poly.pdbx_strand_id
1 'polypeptide(L)'
;PEVADSLVLFGAGYGFDVLDGNTWLQQCRLYYWGDIDTHGFAILDQLRARFPDVQAFLMDRATLMAFESVWGREDSPLTRDLLRLREDERSLYNDLRDQRIRANLRLEQEFIGFDRVRSVLAGLD
;
A
#
# COMPACT_ATOMS: atom_id res chain seq x y z
N PRO A 1 -9.79 -8.17 -18.84
CA PRO A 1 -8.57 -7.40 -18.95
C PRO A 1 -7.34 -8.28 -18.79
N GLU A 2 -6.36 -7.96 -19.54
CA GLU A 2 -5.15 -8.75 -19.58
C GLU A 2 -4.19 -8.35 -18.48
N VAL A 3 -3.53 -9.34 -17.89
CA VAL A 3 -2.52 -9.12 -16.87
C VAL A 3 -1.36 -8.25 -17.41
N ALA A 4 -1.09 -8.37 -18.71
CA ALA A 4 -0.02 -7.61 -19.36
C ALA A 4 -0.22 -6.09 -19.26
N ASP A 5 -1.46 -5.62 -19.05
CA ASP A 5 -1.77 -4.21 -18.91
C ASP A 5 -1.70 -3.74 -17.46
N SER A 6 -1.24 -4.58 -16.56
CA SER A 6 -1.16 -4.28 -15.15
C SER A 6 0.29 -4.18 -14.71
N LEU A 7 0.55 -3.31 -13.73
CA LEU A 7 1.87 -3.13 -13.15
C LEU A 7 1.73 -3.05 -11.63
N VAL A 8 2.56 -3.81 -10.93
CA VAL A 8 2.60 -3.79 -9.48
C VAL A 8 3.82 -2.99 -9.03
N LEU A 9 3.58 -1.99 -8.19
CA LEU A 9 4.62 -1.15 -7.63
C LEU A 9 4.85 -1.57 -6.19
N PHE A 10 6.11 -1.86 -5.86
CA PHE A 10 6.47 -2.23 -4.50
C PHE A 10 6.90 -0.99 -3.72
N GLY A 11 6.55 -0.95 -2.44
CA GLY A 11 6.81 0.20 -1.59
C GLY A 11 8.26 0.30 -1.16
N ALA A 12 9.11 0.76 -2.04
CA ALA A 12 10.55 0.89 -1.79
C ALA A 12 10.98 2.33 -1.46
N GLY A 13 10.03 3.25 -1.23
CA GLY A 13 10.33 4.63 -0.90
C GLY A 13 9.62 5.62 -1.82
N TYR A 14 10.09 6.86 -1.83
CA TYR A 14 9.42 7.96 -2.49
C TYR A 14 9.97 8.28 -3.89
N GLY A 15 10.52 7.29 -4.59
CA GLY A 15 11.19 7.48 -5.87
C GLY A 15 10.29 7.51 -7.10
N PHE A 16 9.11 8.13 -7.03
CA PHE A 16 8.14 8.09 -8.13
C PHE A 16 8.46 9.04 -9.28
N ASP A 17 9.47 9.87 -9.16
CA ASP A 17 9.83 10.80 -10.23
C ASP A 17 10.17 10.10 -11.53
N VAL A 18 10.71 8.89 -11.45
CA VAL A 18 11.04 8.10 -12.63
C VAL A 18 9.81 7.67 -13.43
N LEU A 19 8.62 7.73 -12.82
CA LEU A 19 7.38 7.37 -13.48
C LEU A 19 6.80 8.52 -14.30
N ASP A 20 7.24 9.74 -14.04
CA ASP A 20 6.77 10.91 -14.78
C ASP A 20 7.26 10.84 -16.22
N GLY A 21 6.41 11.23 -17.15
CA GLY A 21 6.75 11.21 -18.56
C GLY A 21 6.52 9.89 -19.27
N ASN A 22 6.19 8.84 -18.54
CA ASN A 22 5.87 7.55 -19.14
C ASN A 22 4.37 7.47 -19.39
N THR A 23 3.95 7.97 -20.54
CA THR A 23 2.52 8.09 -20.85
C THR A 23 1.80 6.75 -20.89
N TRP A 24 2.50 5.66 -21.24
CA TRP A 24 1.85 4.34 -21.28
C TRP A 24 1.40 3.89 -19.89
N LEU A 25 2.03 4.37 -18.81
CA LEU A 25 1.62 4.05 -17.46
C LEU A 25 0.20 4.54 -17.15
N GLN A 26 -0.22 5.62 -17.81
CA GLN A 26 -1.58 6.16 -17.65
C GLN A 26 -2.64 5.19 -18.16
N GLN A 27 -2.25 4.27 -19.01
CA GLN A 27 -3.14 3.28 -19.63
C GLN A 27 -3.10 1.95 -18.91
N CYS A 28 -2.17 1.76 -17.97
CA CYS A 28 -2.03 0.53 -17.22
C CYS A 28 -2.90 0.55 -15.96
N ARG A 29 -3.28 -0.63 -15.50
CA ARG A 29 -3.81 -0.79 -14.16
C ARG A 29 -2.64 -0.83 -13.20
N LEU A 30 -2.60 0.10 -12.27
CA LEU A 30 -1.51 0.18 -11.32
C LEU A 30 -1.97 -0.34 -9.96
N TYR A 31 -1.15 -1.20 -9.38
CA TYR A 31 -1.36 -1.76 -8.06
C TYR A 31 -0.17 -1.42 -7.19
N TYR A 32 -0.43 -1.07 -5.95
CA TYR A 32 0.62 -0.77 -4.99
C TYR A 32 0.58 -1.76 -3.84
N TRP A 33 1.73 -2.31 -3.50
CA TRP A 33 1.90 -3.21 -2.37
C TRP A 33 3.08 -2.72 -1.54
N GLY A 34 2.79 -2.25 -0.33
CA GLY A 34 3.80 -1.72 0.58
C GLY A 34 3.58 -2.24 1.99
N ASP A 35 4.37 -1.71 2.91
CA ASP A 35 4.21 -2.03 4.32
C ASP A 35 2.89 -1.46 4.84
N ILE A 36 2.26 -2.16 5.79
CA ILE A 36 1.10 -1.62 6.49
C ILE A 36 1.63 -0.80 7.67
N ASP A 37 1.88 0.47 7.41
CA ASP A 37 2.29 1.46 8.39
C ASP A 37 1.92 2.85 7.86
N THR A 38 2.19 3.90 8.64
CA THR A 38 1.81 5.25 8.21
C THR A 38 2.57 5.69 6.97
N HIS A 39 3.85 5.33 6.86
CA HIS A 39 4.65 5.69 5.69
C HIS A 39 4.21 4.93 4.43
N GLY A 40 3.83 3.66 4.57
CA GLY A 40 3.31 2.88 3.44
C GLY A 40 2.06 3.51 2.84
N PHE A 41 1.15 3.96 3.69
CA PHE A 41 -0.05 4.65 3.21
C PHE A 41 0.27 6.05 2.66
N ALA A 42 1.29 6.72 3.18
CA ALA A 42 1.70 8.02 2.63
C ALA A 42 2.27 7.86 1.21
N ILE A 43 3.00 6.80 0.95
CA ILE A 43 3.50 6.49 -0.39
C ILE A 43 2.33 6.25 -1.34
N LEU A 44 1.33 5.48 -0.90
CA LEU A 44 0.12 5.26 -1.70
C LEU A 44 -0.60 6.58 -2.00
N ASP A 45 -0.71 7.45 -1.02
CA ASP A 45 -1.32 8.76 -1.20
C ASP A 45 -0.58 9.59 -2.24
N GLN A 46 0.76 9.63 -2.18
CA GLN A 46 1.57 10.34 -3.16
C GLN A 46 1.44 9.74 -4.55
N LEU A 47 1.40 8.41 -4.64
CA LEU A 47 1.25 7.74 -5.91
C LEU A 47 -0.08 8.11 -6.56
N ARG A 48 -1.15 8.23 -5.78
CA ARG A 48 -2.46 8.62 -6.28
C ARG A 48 -2.53 10.08 -6.72
N ALA A 49 -1.60 10.92 -6.28
CA ALA A 49 -1.51 12.27 -6.80
C ALA A 49 -1.16 12.28 -8.28
N ARG A 50 -0.46 11.27 -8.76
CA ARG A 50 -0.08 11.11 -10.17
C ARG A 50 -0.97 10.13 -10.91
N PHE A 51 -1.39 9.07 -10.24
CA PHE A 51 -2.18 7.99 -10.82
C PHE A 51 -3.38 7.72 -9.92
N PRO A 52 -4.46 8.50 -10.07
CA PRO A 52 -5.58 8.46 -9.11
C PRO A 52 -6.26 7.10 -8.98
N ASP A 53 -6.14 6.24 -10.00
CA ASP A 53 -6.83 4.95 -10.01
C ASP A 53 -5.99 3.81 -9.45
N VAL A 54 -4.80 4.08 -8.90
CA VAL A 54 -3.97 3.05 -8.29
C VAL A 54 -4.76 2.34 -7.19
N GLN A 55 -4.67 1.03 -7.20
CA GLN A 55 -5.30 0.19 -6.18
C GLN A 55 -4.24 -0.40 -5.25
N ALA A 56 -4.48 -0.31 -3.95
CA ALA A 56 -3.67 -1.00 -2.98
C ALA A 56 -4.12 -2.45 -2.89
N PHE A 57 -3.19 -3.38 -2.61
CA PHE A 57 -3.56 -4.73 -2.29
C PHE A 57 -2.67 -5.25 -1.15
N LEU A 58 -3.26 -6.15 -0.36
CA LEU A 58 -2.61 -6.70 0.84
C LEU A 58 -2.17 -5.60 1.82
N MET A 59 -2.88 -4.48 1.83
CA MET A 59 -2.68 -3.38 2.76
C MET A 59 -3.97 -3.08 3.51
N ASP A 60 -4.77 -4.08 3.77
CA ASP A 60 -6.05 -3.93 4.45
C ASP A 60 -5.98 -4.45 5.88
N ARG A 61 -7.05 -4.17 6.63
CA ARG A 61 -7.14 -4.57 8.04
C ARG A 61 -7.11 -6.08 8.20
N ALA A 62 -7.76 -6.81 7.31
CA ALA A 62 -7.78 -8.27 7.38
C ALA A 62 -6.38 -8.85 7.23
N THR A 63 -5.59 -8.31 6.31
CA THR A 63 -4.20 -8.73 6.13
C THR A 63 -3.37 -8.42 7.37
N LEU A 64 -3.53 -7.21 7.92
CA LEU A 64 -2.82 -6.83 9.14
C LEU A 64 -3.10 -7.81 10.27
N MET A 65 -4.36 -8.13 10.51
CA MET A 65 -4.73 -9.01 11.60
C MET A 65 -4.29 -10.46 11.38
N ALA A 66 -4.24 -10.90 10.12
CA ALA A 66 -3.80 -12.26 9.79
C ALA A 66 -2.32 -12.49 10.13
N PHE A 67 -1.53 -11.44 10.18
CA PHE A 67 -0.09 -11.53 10.41
C PHE A 67 0.34 -10.93 11.75
N GLU A 68 -0.53 -10.93 12.73
CA GLU A 68 -0.26 -10.32 14.03
C GLU A 68 1.04 -10.82 14.68
N SER A 69 1.37 -12.08 14.49
CA SER A 69 2.55 -12.69 15.12
C SER A 69 3.87 -12.10 14.63
N VAL A 70 3.87 -11.38 13.50
CA VAL A 70 5.09 -10.79 12.92
C VAL A 70 5.04 -9.27 12.86
N TRP A 71 4.11 -8.65 13.59
CA TRP A 71 4.07 -7.19 13.67
C TRP A 71 5.37 -6.65 14.25
N GLY A 72 5.87 -5.60 13.60
CA GLY A 72 7.05 -4.88 14.04
C GLY A 72 6.72 -3.45 14.43
N ARG A 73 7.71 -2.59 14.38
CA ARG A 73 7.59 -1.19 14.76
C ARG A 73 8.09 -0.29 13.66
N GLU A 74 7.38 0.80 13.45
CA GLU A 74 7.74 1.87 12.54
C GLU A 74 8.45 2.97 13.33
N ASP A 75 9.57 3.47 12.80
CA ASP A 75 10.24 4.62 13.39
C ASP A 75 9.51 5.88 12.93
N SER A 76 9.28 6.81 13.83
CA SER A 76 8.72 8.13 13.51
C SER A 76 7.45 8.07 12.66
N PRO A 77 6.35 7.51 13.17
CA PRO A 77 5.08 7.47 12.43
C PRO A 77 4.63 8.86 12.00
N LEU A 78 3.94 8.94 10.86
CA LEU A 78 3.35 10.18 10.41
C LEU A 78 2.17 10.58 11.28
N THR A 79 1.90 11.88 11.34
CA THR A 79 0.80 12.42 12.12
C THR A 79 -0.20 13.22 11.28
N ARG A 80 0.10 13.46 10.01
CA ARG A 80 -0.77 14.25 9.13
C ARG A 80 -1.90 13.41 8.55
N ASP A 81 -2.95 14.09 8.07
CA ASP A 81 -4.01 13.44 7.31
C ASP A 81 -3.53 13.11 5.90
N LEU A 82 -4.03 12.01 5.36
CA LEU A 82 -3.81 11.62 3.97
C LEU A 82 -5.16 11.69 3.25
N LEU A 83 -5.23 12.48 2.18
CA LEU A 83 -6.49 12.86 1.56
C LEU A 83 -6.89 12.01 0.36
N ARG A 84 -5.97 11.19 -0.15
CA ARG A 84 -6.20 10.38 -1.35
C ARG A 84 -6.42 8.90 -1.06
N LEU A 85 -6.64 8.56 0.21
CA LEU A 85 -6.97 7.20 0.62
C LEU A 85 -8.47 6.96 0.46
N ARG A 86 -8.83 5.73 0.12
CA ARG A 86 -10.22 5.31 0.12
C ARG A 86 -10.70 5.18 1.57
N GLU A 87 -12.02 5.02 1.73
CA GLU A 87 -12.61 5.06 3.07
C GLU A 87 -12.04 4.00 4.00
N ASP A 88 -11.94 2.76 3.55
CA ASP A 88 -11.39 1.67 4.36
C ASP A 88 -9.89 1.84 4.63
N GLU A 89 -9.16 2.34 3.65
CA GLU A 89 -7.73 2.64 3.81
C GLU A 89 -7.53 3.75 4.81
N ARG A 90 -8.34 4.80 4.72
CA ARG A 90 -8.26 5.92 5.66
C ARG A 90 -8.57 5.50 7.08
N SER A 91 -9.57 4.64 7.24
CA SER A 91 -9.92 4.12 8.56
C SER A 91 -8.74 3.38 9.19
N LEU A 92 -8.10 2.51 8.42
CA LEU A 92 -6.92 1.78 8.92
C LEU A 92 -5.75 2.72 9.17
N TYR A 93 -5.47 3.65 8.24
CA TYR A 93 -4.38 4.62 8.42
C TYR A 93 -4.59 5.44 9.68
N ASN A 94 -5.80 5.94 9.91
CA ASN A 94 -6.09 6.75 11.10
C ASN A 94 -5.86 5.95 12.39
N ASP A 95 -6.21 4.67 12.38
CA ASP A 95 -5.96 3.81 13.54
C ASP A 95 -4.46 3.59 13.76
N LEU A 96 -3.69 3.47 12.69
CA LEU A 96 -2.23 3.36 12.79
C LEU A 96 -1.61 4.66 13.28
N ARG A 97 -2.01 5.79 12.69
CA ARG A 97 -1.51 7.11 13.05
C ARG A 97 -1.79 7.44 14.50
N ASP A 98 -3.01 7.18 14.94
CA ASP A 98 -3.47 7.50 16.29
C ASP A 98 -3.15 6.39 17.29
N GLN A 99 -2.44 5.36 16.84
CA GLN A 99 -1.93 4.26 17.67
C GLN A 99 -3.02 3.53 18.44
N ARG A 100 -4.19 3.36 17.79
CA ARG A 100 -5.35 2.74 18.42
C ARG A 100 -5.26 1.22 18.48
N ILE A 101 -4.50 0.61 17.55
CA ILE A 101 -4.33 -0.84 17.54
C ILE A 101 -3.11 -1.21 18.37
N ARG A 102 -1.98 -0.54 18.11
CA ARG A 102 -0.73 -0.76 18.80
C ARG A 102 0.19 0.42 18.52
N ALA A 103 1.05 0.76 19.48
CA ALA A 103 1.99 1.87 19.31
C ALA A 103 2.99 1.56 18.19
N ASN A 104 3.16 2.50 17.27
CA ASN A 104 4.15 2.42 16.18
C ASN A 104 4.03 1.15 15.35
N LEU A 105 2.82 0.67 15.10
CA LEU A 105 2.59 -0.61 14.44
C LEU A 105 3.07 -0.60 13.00
N ARG A 106 3.76 -1.67 12.61
CA ARG A 106 4.16 -1.95 11.24
C ARG A 106 4.00 -3.43 10.93
N LEU A 107 3.42 -3.73 9.79
CA LEU A 107 3.54 -5.05 9.18
C LEU A 107 4.34 -4.88 7.90
N GLU A 108 5.56 -5.39 7.88
CA GLU A 108 6.42 -5.32 6.72
C GLU A 108 5.91 -6.26 5.63
N GLN A 109 5.86 -5.76 4.39
CA GLN A 109 5.36 -6.55 3.26
C GLN A 109 6.15 -7.85 3.07
N GLU A 110 7.41 -7.88 3.48
CA GLU A 110 8.28 -9.05 3.33
C GLU A 110 7.77 -10.27 4.10
N PHE A 111 6.99 -10.05 5.15
CA PHE A 111 6.42 -11.15 5.94
C PHE A 111 5.17 -11.75 5.31
N ILE A 112 4.63 -11.11 4.27
CA ILE A 112 3.50 -11.63 3.51
C ILE A 112 4.07 -12.40 2.34
N GLY A 113 4.24 -13.67 2.39
CA GLY A 113 4.96 -14.46 1.40
C GLY A 113 4.45 -14.30 -0.04
N PHE A 114 5.32 -14.63 -1.00
CA PHE A 114 5.02 -14.54 -2.42
C PHE A 114 3.82 -15.40 -2.84
N ASP A 115 3.57 -16.51 -2.16
CA ASP A 115 2.43 -17.36 -2.49
C ASP A 115 1.13 -16.61 -2.29
N ARG A 116 1.02 -15.81 -1.24
CA ARG A 116 -0.17 -15.00 -0.99
C ARG A 116 -0.32 -13.91 -2.04
N VAL A 117 0.77 -13.25 -2.38
CA VAL A 117 0.78 -12.23 -3.43
C VAL A 117 0.34 -12.84 -4.76
N ARG A 118 0.88 -13.98 -5.10
CA ARG A 118 0.54 -14.67 -6.34
C ARG A 118 -0.95 -15.02 -6.39
N SER A 119 -1.51 -15.48 -5.28
CA SER A 119 -2.93 -15.80 -5.21
C SER A 119 -3.80 -14.57 -5.42
N VAL A 120 -3.43 -13.44 -4.81
CA VAL A 120 -4.17 -12.20 -4.98
C VAL A 120 -4.08 -11.70 -6.41
N LEU A 121 -2.89 -11.73 -7.01
CA LEU A 121 -2.70 -11.29 -8.38
C LEU A 121 -3.50 -12.14 -9.36
N ALA A 122 -3.57 -13.45 -9.13
CA ALA A 122 -4.37 -14.34 -9.98
C ALA A 122 -5.86 -13.99 -9.91
N GLY A 123 -6.33 -13.54 -8.76
CA GLY A 123 -7.72 -13.13 -8.57
C GLY A 123 -8.08 -11.79 -9.19
N LEU A 124 -7.10 -11.04 -9.66
CA LEU A 124 -7.33 -9.72 -10.28
C LEU A 124 -7.71 -9.82 -11.77
N ASP A 125 -7.59 -10.96 -12.37
CA ASP A 125 -7.92 -11.17 -13.78
C ASP A 125 -9.41 -11.24 -14.05
#